data_2351a9668ecd593e91872efa2804f162
#
_entry.id   2351a9668ecd593e91872efa2804f162
#
_cell.length_a   1.000
_cell.length_b   1.000
_cell.length_c   1.000
_cell.angle_alpha   90.00
_cell.angle_beta   90.00
_cell.angle_gamma   90.00
#
_symmetry.space_group_name_H-M   'P 1'
#
loop_
_entity.id
_entity.type
_entity.pdbx_description
1 polymer ?
#
loop_
_entity_poly.entity_id
_entity_poly.type
_entity_poly.pdbx_seq_one_letter_code
_entity_poly.pdbx_strand_id
1 'polypeptide(L)'
;AEKSELSRDFSPMINNVSVGLSTGTSGNRGMFLVSETERANWVAYMIDRVIGFSFTEVEIAFFLRANNKLYESAKSRKVSFNFFDIFQNIDSHIERLNNLQPDILIAQPSVLMVLSKKKVNGELKINPRKVISVAEVLTNEDRTYFESIFQVKLDEVYQCTEGFLASSCSEGVLHF
;
A
#
# COMPACT_ATOMS: atom_id res chain seq x y z
N ALA A 1 -23.75 4.05 -3.68
CA ALA A 1 -22.99 5.27 -3.41
C ALA A 1 -23.03 5.62 -1.92
N GLU A 2 -24.19 5.91 -1.33
CA GLU A 2 -24.34 6.34 0.07
C GLU A 2 -23.71 5.36 1.10
N LYS A 3 -23.90 4.05 0.92
CA LYS A 3 -23.24 3.02 1.74
C LYS A 3 -21.72 2.97 1.54
N SER A 4 -21.21 3.30 0.36
CA SER A 4 -19.78 3.39 0.07
C SER A 4 -19.14 4.64 0.67
N GLU A 5 -19.86 5.73 0.85
CA GLU A 5 -19.36 6.94 1.50
C GLU A 5 -19.15 6.75 3.00
N LEU A 6 -19.99 5.94 3.63
CA LEU A 6 -19.95 5.66 5.06
C LEU A 6 -19.05 4.48 5.43
N SER A 7 -18.75 3.61 4.46
CA SER A 7 -17.95 2.40 4.68
C SER A 7 -16.46 2.68 4.52
N ARG A 8 -15.68 2.37 5.55
CA ARG A 8 -14.22 2.30 5.50
C ARG A 8 -13.71 0.94 5.00
N ASP A 9 -14.61 -0.02 4.87
CA ASP A 9 -14.38 -1.32 4.27
C ASP A 9 -14.92 -1.30 2.85
N PHE A 10 -14.30 -1.92 1.88
CA PHE A 10 -14.92 -2.19 0.59
C PHE A 10 -16.09 -3.19 0.74
N SER A 11 -17.02 -2.88 1.61
CA SER A 11 -18.06 -3.81 2.02
C SER A 11 -19.41 -3.66 1.30
N PRO A 12 -19.77 -2.56 0.63
CA PRO A 12 -20.99 -2.62 -0.16
C PRO A 12 -20.78 -3.54 -1.37
N MET A 13 -21.45 -4.68 -1.34
CA MET A 13 -21.47 -5.65 -2.42
C MET A 13 -22.85 -5.76 -3.01
N ILE A 14 -22.95 -5.87 -4.33
CA ILE A 14 -24.17 -6.18 -5.08
C ILE A 14 -23.87 -7.43 -5.90
N ASN A 15 -24.52 -8.54 -5.61
CA ASN A 15 -24.35 -9.82 -6.32
C ASN A 15 -22.84 -10.22 -6.48
N ASN A 16 -22.08 -10.23 -5.41
CA ASN A 16 -20.64 -10.51 -5.37
C ASN A 16 -19.74 -9.49 -6.11
N VAL A 17 -20.29 -8.36 -6.56
CA VAL A 17 -19.52 -7.24 -7.11
C VAL A 17 -19.30 -6.20 -6.02
N SER A 18 -18.06 -5.88 -5.73
CA SER A 18 -17.70 -4.79 -4.81
C SER A 18 -17.97 -3.44 -5.47
N VAL A 19 -18.57 -2.53 -4.73
CA VAL A 19 -18.84 -1.17 -5.19
C VAL A 19 -18.00 -0.20 -4.38
N GLY A 20 -17.18 0.60 -5.03
CA GLY A 20 -16.35 1.61 -4.40
C GLY A 20 -16.49 2.98 -5.02
N LEU A 21 -16.00 3.99 -4.31
CA LEU A 21 -15.94 5.36 -4.79
C LEU A 21 -14.46 5.81 -4.86
N SER A 22 -14.11 6.51 -5.93
CA SER A 22 -12.80 7.15 -6.03
C SER A 22 -12.66 8.26 -5.00
N THR A 23 -11.42 8.64 -4.67
CA THR A 23 -11.15 9.73 -3.72
C THR A 23 -11.63 11.10 -4.21
N GLY A 24 -11.81 11.26 -5.54
CA GLY A 24 -12.39 12.46 -6.15
C GLY A 24 -11.51 13.70 -5.96
N THR A 25 -10.20 13.59 -6.10
CA THR A 25 -9.25 14.72 -5.99
C THR A 25 -9.57 15.87 -6.96
N SER A 26 -10.31 15.60 -8.04
CA SER A 26 -10.79 16.58 -9.03
C SER A 26 -12.21 17.11 -8.75
N GLY A 27 -12.77 16.83 -7.57
CA GLY A 27 -14.11 17.28 -7.16
C GLY A 27 -15.26 16.32 -7.49
N ASN A 28 -15.11 15.42 -8.46
CA ASN A 28 -16.08 14.40 -8.81
C ASN A 28 -15.60 13.02 -8.37
N ARG A 29 -16.42 12.30 -7.61
CA ARG A 29 -16.14 10.92 -7.23
C ARG A 29 -16.67 9.97 -8.30
N GLY A 30 -15.80 9.21 -8.91
CA GLY A 30 -16.17 8.10 -9.79
C GLY A 30 -16.63 6.90 -8.96
N MET A 31 -17.68 6.25 -9.39
CA MET A 31 -18.10 4.94 -8.86
C MET A 31 -17.42 3.84 -9.68
N PHE A 32 -16.83 2.86 -8.99
CA PHE A 32 -16.23 1.71 -9.65
C PHE A 32 -16.81 0.39 -9.11
N LEU A 33 -16.80 -0.60 -9.96
CA LEU A 33 -17.29 -1.94 -9.69
C LEU A 33 -16.14 -2.93 -9.88
N VAL A 34 -15.98 -3.85 -8.93
CA VAL A 34 -14.93 -4.88 -8.99
C VAL A 34 -15.56 -6.24 -8.74
N SER A 35 -15.53 -7.11 -9.72
CA SER A 35 -15.97 -8.50 -9.61
C SER A 35 -14.96 -9.32 -8.77
N GLU A 36 -15.38 -10.50 -8.35
CA GLU A 36 -14.51 -11.43 -7.62
C GLU A 36 -13.30 -11.87 -8.47
N THR A 37 -13.50 -12.08 -9.78
CA THR A 37 -12.43 -12.45 -10.71
C THR A 37 -11.43 -11.33 -10.90
N GLU A 38 -11.90 -10.09 -11.11
CA GLU A 38 -11.01 -8.92 -11.22
C GLU A 38 -10.21 -8.71 -9.94
N ARG A 39 -10.85 -8.90 -8.78
CA ARG A 39 -10.18 -8.82 -7.49
C ARG A 39 -9.10 -9.89 -7.34
N ALA A 40 -9.38 -11.12 -7.73
CA ALA A 40 -8.41 -12.21 -7.70
C ALA A 40 -7.22 -11.95 -8.64
N ASN A 41 -7.49 -11.47 -9.85
CA ASN A 41 -6.45 -11.07 -10.80
C ASN A 41 -5.59 -9.93 -10.25
N TRP A 42 -6.20 -8.90 -9.68
CA TRP A 42 -5.47 -7.78 -9.06
C TRP A 42 -4.53 -8.27 -7.96
N VAL A 43 -5.02 -9.15 -7.07
CA VAL A 43 -4.20 -9.76 -6.01
C VAL A 43 -3.04 -10.56 -6.59
N ALA A 44 -3.28 -11.34 -7.65
CA ALA A 44 -2.23 -12.12 -8.31
C ALA A 44 -1.15 -11.20 -8.91
N TYR A 45 -1.54 -10.12 -9.57
CA TYR A 45 -0.61 -9.11 -10.09
C TYR A 45 0.20 -8.44 -8.99
N MET A 46 -0.45 -8.06 -7.88
CA MET A 46 0.23 -7.45 -6.74
C MET A 46 1.24 -8.42 -6.12
N ILE A 47 0.90 -9.69 -5.98
CA ILE A 47 1.83 -10.71 -5.47
C ILE A 47 3.02 -10.85 -6.42
N ASP A 48 2.78 -11.01 -7.71
CA ASP A 48 3.82 -11.24 -8.70
C ASP A 48 4.77 -10.04 -8.83
N ARG A 49 4.22 -8.84 -8.99
CA ARG A 49 5.01 -7.64 -9.31
C ARG A 49 5.58 -6.93 -8.09
N VAL A 50 4.84 -6.93 -6.99
CA VAL A 50 5.18 -6.13 -5.80
C VAL A 50 5.92 -6.96 -4.77
N ILE A 51 5.44 -8.18 -4.48
CA ILE A 51 6.01 -9.04 -3.44
C ILE A 51 7.11 -9.91 -4.02
N GLY A 52 6.94 -10.41 -5.24
CA GLY A 52 7.80 -11.39 -5.88
C GLY A 52 7.62 -12.79 -5.27
N PHE A 53 8.29 -13.76 -5.85
CA PHE A 53 8.30 -15.14 -5.34
C PHE A 53 9.20 -15.21 -4.10
N SER A 54 8.62 -15.61 -2.95
CA SER A 54 9.39 -15.85 -1.72
C SER A 54 9.14 -17.28 -1.22
N PHE A 55 10.20 -17.97 -0.81
CA PHE A 55 10.12 -19.24 -0.12
C PHE A 55 9.92 -19.11 1.39
N THR A 56 10.18 -17.95 1.95
CA THR A 56 10.01 -17.60 3.37
C THR A 56 8.72 -16.81 3.59
N GLU A 57 8.26 -16.77 4.83
CA GLU A 57 7.18 -15.87 5.24
C GLU A 57 7.59 -14.41 4.98
N VAL A 58 6.62 -13.60 4.54
CA VAL A 58 6.82 -12.18 4.22
C VAL A 58 5.84 -11.36 5.05
N GLU A 59 6.36 -10.49 5.89
CA GLU A 59 5.58 -9.53 6.67
C GLU A 59 5.49 -8.20 5.92
N ILE A 60 4.28 -7.76 5.62
CA ILE A 60 4.01 -6.52 4.91
C ILE A 60 3.34 -5.53 5.86
N ALA A 61 3.95 -4.36 6.05
CA ALA A 61 3.29 -3.21 6.66
C ALA A 61 2.68 -2.35 5.54
N PHE A 62 1.37 -2.15 5.61
CA PHE A 62 0.62 -1.45 4.59
C PHE A 62 -0.18 -0.30 5.16
N PHE A 63 0.19 0.93 4.79
CA PHE A 63 -0.47 2.17 5.20
C PHE A 63 -1.55 2.56 4.20
N LEU A 64 -2.80 2.57 4.64
CA LEU A 64 -3.96 2.92 3.81
C LEU A 64 -5.01 3.70 4.60
N ARG A 65 -5.93 4.33 3.85
CA ARG A 65 -7.10 5.03 4.39
C ARG A 65 -8.17 4.09 4.93
N ALA A 66 -8.26 2.88 4.39
CA ALA A 66 -9.26 1.90 4.79
C ALA A 66 -8.69 0.49 4.71
N ASN A 67 -9.01 -0.33 5.69
CA ASN A 67 -8.77 -1.76 5.59
C ASN A 67 -9.67 -2.32 4.48
N ASN A 68 -9.07 -2.98 3.52
CA ASN A 68 -9.78 -3.49 2.36
C ASN A 68 -9.75 -5.02 2.36
N LYS A 69 -10.94 -5.64 2.29
CA LYS A 69 -11.07 -7.10 2.11
C LYS A 69 -10.28 -7.63 0.91
N LEU A 70 -9.97 -6.75 -0.05
CA LEU A 70 -9.09 -7.07 -1.17
C LEU A 70 -7.72 -7.58 -0.68
N TYR A 71 -7.11 -6.88 0.27
CA TYR A 71 -5.80 -7.25 0.82
C TYR A 71 -5.89 -8.44 1.79
N GLU A 72 -7.02 -8.60 2.47
CA GLU A 72 -7.26 -9.78 3.30
C GLU A 72 -7.35 -11.06 2.47
N SER A 73 -7.89 -10.98 1.24
CA SER A 73 -7.91 -12.13 0.30
C SER A 73 -6.53 -12.48 -0.25
N ALA A 74 -5.55 -11.59 -0.16
CA ALA A 74 -4.15 -11.87 -0.52
C ALA A 74 -3.35 -12.51 0.62
N LYS A 75 -3.90 -12.59 1.85
CA LYS A 75 -3.28 -13.32 2.94
C LYS A 75 -3.14 -14.77 2.56
N SER A 76 -1.94 -15.29 2.66
CA SER A 76 -1.64 -16.70 2.45
C SER A 76 -0.83 -17.21 3.65
N ARG A 77 -0.56 -18.51 3.67
CA ARG A 77 0.32 -19.10 4.70
C ARG A 77 1.73 -18.52 4.72
N LYS A 78 2.12 -17.79 3.64
CA LYS A 78 3.46 -17.21 3.45
C LYS A 78 3.47 -15.69 3.38
N VAL A 79 2.32 -15.04 3.31
CA VAL A 79 2.24 -13.57 3.17
C VAL A 79 1.27 -13.03 4.21
N SER A 80 1.79 -12.19 5.10
CA SER A 80 1.04 -11.53 6.15
C SER A 80 0.90 -10.04 5.82
N PHE A 81 -0.34 -9.56 5.69
CA PHE A 81 -0.64 -8.15 5.50
C PHE A 81 -1.02 -7.52 6.83
N ASN A 82 -0.25 -6.55 7.28
CA ASN A 82 -0.50 -5.77 8.46
C ASN A 82 -0.93 -4.37 8.07
N PHE A 83 -2.22 -4.09 8.27
CA PHE A 83 -2.82 -2.80 7.97
C PHE A 83 -2.50 -1.77 9.05
N PHE A 84 -2.17 -0.55 8.61
CA PHE A 84 -1.95 0.63 9.42
C PHE A 84 -2.83 1.77 8.90
N ASP A 85 -3.74 2.25 9.74
CA ASP A 85 -4.70 3.30 9.38
C ASP A 85 -4.02 4.68 9.38
N ILE A 86 -3.93 5.31 8.22
CA ILE A 86 -3.29 6.64 8.07
C ILE A 86 -4.10 7.78 8.70
N PHE A 87 -5.35 7.57 9.08
CA PHE A 87 -6.13 8.55 9.84
C PHE A 87 -5.81 8.55 11.33
N GLN A 88 -5.15 7.53 11.82
CA GLN A 88 -4.60 7.51 13.16
C GLN A 88 -3.28 8.28 13.21
N ASN A 89 -2.93 8.78 14.39
CA ASN A 89 -1.61 9.38 14.56
C ASN A 89 -0.52 8.35 14.26
N ILE A 90 0.41 8.68 13.38
CA ILE A 90 1.52 7.78 12.98
C ILE A 90 2.35 7.36 14.22
N ASP A 91 2.46 8.22 15.23
CA ASP A 91 3.17 7.88 16.48
C ASP A 91 2.59 6.62 17.16
N SER A 92 1.27 6.43 17.08
CA SER A 92 0.62 5.24 17.66
C SER A 92 0.99 3.93 16.97
N HIS A 93 1.56 4.00 15.78
CA HIS A 93 1.97 2.83 15.00
C HIS A 93 3.44 2.44 15.18
N ILE A 94 4.27 3.32 15.75
CA ILE A 94 5.73 3.13 15.81
C ILE A 94 6.11 1.88 16.61
N GLU A 95 5.52 1.70 17.79
CA GLU A 95 5.80 0.51 18.61
C GLU A 95 5.42 -0.78 17.89
N ARG A 96 4.22 -0.81 17.26
CA ARG A 96 3.75 -1.96 16.49
C ARG A 96 4.64 -2.25 15.28
N LEU A 97 5.12 -1.21 14.57
CA LEU A 97 6.08 -1.38 13.46
C LEU A 97 7.41 -1.94 13.95
N ASN A 98 7.92 -1.42 15.07
CA ASN A 98 9.17 -1.90 15.65
C ASN A 98 9.08 -3.36 16.10
N ASN A 99 7.93 -3.80 16.58
CA ASN A 99 7.71 -5.20 16.96
C ASN A 99 7.50 -6.10 15.74
N LEU A 100 6.83 -5.59 14.69
CA LEU A 100 6.53 -6.34 13.47
C LEU A 100 7.78 -6.62 12.64
N GLN A 101 8.73 -5.68 12.55
CA GLN A 101 9.90 -5.75 11.67
C GLN A 101 9.54 -6.14 10.23
N PRO A 102 8.74 -5.34 9.51
CA PRO A 102 8.23 -5.74 8.21
C PRO A 102 9.33 -5.92 7.17
N ASP A 103 9.20 -6.94 6.33
CA ASP A 103 10.04 -7.14 5.14
C ASP A 103 9.75 -6.12 4.05
N ILE A 104 8.47 -5.75 3.91
CA ILE A 104 8.00 -4.81 2.90
C ILE A 104 7.20 -3.71 3.58
N LEU A 105 7.57 -2.47 3.31
CA LEU A 105 6.84 -1.28 3.73
C LEU A 105 6.15 -0.65 2.52
N ILE A 106 4.83 -0.52 2.56
CA ILE A 106 4.03 0.11 1.52
C ILE A 106 3.31 1.30 2.11
N ALA A 107 3.61 2.50 1.61
CA ALA A 107 3.01 3.73 2.12
C ALA A 107 3.03 4.86 1.08
N GLN A 108 2.21 5.88 1.32
CA GLN A 108 2.24 7.13 0.56
C GLN A 108 3.51 7.93 0.87
N PRO A 109 4.01 8.76 -0.06
CA PRO A 109 5.11 9.69 0.19
C PRO A 109 4.96 10.53 1.46
N SER A 110 3.77 11.04 1.72
CA SER A 110 3.48 11.82 2.94
C SER A 110 3.72 11.01 4.24
N VAL A 111 3.34 9.74 4.26
CA VAL A 111 3.58 8.83 5.38
C VAL A 111 5.06 8.43 5.45
N LEU A 112 5.70 8.11 4.33
CA LEU A 112 7.12 7.80 4.26
C LEU A 112 7.98 8.95 4.81
N MET A 113 7.58 10.19 4.55
CA MET A 113 8.27 11.38 5.09
C MET A 113 8.23 11.39 6.63
N VAL A 114 7.08 11.10 7.24
CA VAL A 114 6.95 11.03 8.71
C VAL A 114 7.77 9.86 9.27
N LEU A 115 7.65 8.67 8.66
CA LEU A 115 8.39 7.48 9.08
C LEU A 115 9.91 7.67 8.95
N SER A 116 10.37 8.34 7.89
CA SER A 116 11.79 8.68 7.69
C SER A 116 12.30 9.56 8.81
N LYS A 117 11.57 10.62 9.20
CA LYS A 117 11.93 11.48 10.33
C LYS A 117 12.01 10.69 11.63
N LYS A 118 11.06 9.79 11.89
CA LYS A 118 11.08 8.90 13.06
C LYS A 118 12.27 7.95 13.06
N LYS A 119 12.68 7.47 11.89
CA LYS A 119 13.86 6.60 11.74
C LYS A 119 15.15 7.38 12.00
N VAL A 120 15.28 8.60 11.48
CA VAL A 120 16.42 9.50 11.77
C VAL A 120 16.53 9.80 13.26
N ASN A 121 15.43 10.03 13.94
CA ASN A 121 15.38 10.28 15.39
C ASN A 121 15.62 9.02 16.24
N GLY A 122 15.76 7.83 15.63
CA GLY A 122 15.96 6.58 16.35
C GLY A 122 14.69 5.99 17.01
N GLU A 123 13.52 6.60 16.77
CA GLU A 123 12.23 6.13 17.25
C GLU A 123 11.75 4.90 16.45
N LEU A 124 11.89 4.96 15.11
CA LEU A 124 11.55 3.85 14.22
C LEU A 124 12.80 3.01 13.93
N LYS A 125 12.71 1.71 14.26
CA LYS A 125 13.86 0.77 14.20
C LYS A 125 13.60 -0.39 13.24
N ILE A 126 12.92 -0.16 12.13
CA ILE A 126 12.68 -1.16 11.09
C ILE A 126 13.72 -1.08 9.97
N ASN A 127 13.99 -2.22 9.32
CA ASN A 127 14.88 -2.31 8.17
C ASN A 127 14.21 -3.16 7.07
N PRO A 128 13.17 -2.63 6.41
CA PRO A 128 12.49 -3.37 5.34
C PRO A 128 13.47 -3.62 4.19
N ARG A 129 13.39 -4.81 3.59
CA ARG A 129 14.17 -5.13 2.38
C ARG A 129 13.59 -4.48 1.12
N LYS A 130 12.35 -3.97 1.19
CA LYS A 130 11.65 -3.30 0.10
C LYS A 130 10.75 -2.19 0.65
N VAL A 131 10.80 -1.02 0.02
CA VAL A 131 9.90 0.10 0.31
C VAL A 131 9.19 0.48 -0.98
N ILE A 132 7.86 0.63 -0.91
CA ILE A 132 7.02 0.88 -2.07
C ILE A 132 6.19 2.13 -1.82
N SER A 133 6.33 3.09 -2.72
CA SER A 133 5.50 4.29 -2.74
C SER A 133 4.21 4.05 -3.52
N VAL A 134 3.08 4.50 -2.98
CA VAL A 134 1.76 4.34 -3.58
C VAL A 134 0.90 5.59 -3.40
N ALA A 135 -0.12 5.74 -4.24
CA ALA A 135 -1.27 6.63 -4.08
C ALA A 135 -1.00 8.15 -4.10
N GLU A 136 0.21 8.61 -4.06
CA GLU A 136 0.60 10.03 -4.18
C GLU A 136 1.76 10.16 -5.15
N VAL A 137 1.96 11.37 -5.69
CA VAL A 137 3.11 11.65 -6.56
C VAL A 137 4.39 11.60 -5.75
N LEU A 138 5.35 10.81 -6.22
CA LEU A 138 6.70 10.73 -5.65
C LEU A 138 7.63 11.65 -6.43
N THR A 139 8.19 12.66 -5.77
CA THR A 139 9.20 13.53 -6.37
C THR A 139 10.58 12.86 -6.38
N ASN A 140 11.49 13.31 -7.25
CA ASN A 140 12.86 12.77 -7.27
C ASN A 140 13.62 13.09 -5.97
N GLU A 141 13.35 14.23 -5.37
CA GLU A 141 13.93 14.66 -4.10
C GLU A 141 13.47 13.74 -2.96
N ASP A 142 12.16 13.47 -2.88
CA ASP A 142 11.61 12.56 -1.88
C ASP A 142 12.13 11.14 -2.06
N ARG A 143 12.20 10.65 -3.30
CA ARG A 143 12.77 9.34 -3.64
C ARG A 143 14.20 9.23 -3.09
N THR A 144 15.06 10.19 -3.44
CA THR A 144 16.46 10.21 -3.00
C THR A 144 16.56 10.24 -1.48
N TYR A 145 15.73 11.04 -0.83
CA TYR A 145 15.70 11.14 0.62
C TYR A 145 15.28 9.81 1.27
N PHE A 146 14.18 9.20 0.83
CA PHE A 146 13.71 7.93 1.41
C PHE A 146 14.70 6.79 1.19
N GLU A 147 15.29 6.69 -0.01
CA GLU A 147 16.33 5.69 -0.32
C GLU A 147 17.55 5.84 0.60
N SER A 148 17.94 7.08 0.91
CA SER A 148 19.05 7.36 1.83
C SER A 148 18.75 6.92 3.27
N ILE A 149 17.49 7.00 3.71
CA ILE A 149 17.06 6.67 5.09
C ILE A 149 16.81 5.18 5.27
N PHE A 150 16.12 4.55 4.31
CA PHE A 150 15.79 3.13 4.39
C PHE A 150 16.89 2.23 3.84
N GLN A 151 17.89 2.78 3.13
CA GLN A 151 19.02 2.05 2.53
C GLN A 151 18.59 0.98 1.52
N VAL A 152 17.49 1.23 0.82
CA VAL A 152 16.95 0.38 -0.25
C VAL A 152 16.48 1.25 -1.41
N LYS A 153 16.50 0.72 -2.63
CA LYS A 153 15.84 1.37 -3.76
C LYS A 153 14.33 1.40 -3.53
N LEU A 154 13.72 2.54 -3.85
CA LEU A 154 12.28 2.74 -3.67
C LEU A 154 11.54 2.29 -4.92
N ASP A 155 10.65 1.33 -4.75
CA ASP A 155 9.71 0.95 -5.79
C ASP A 155 8.50 1.88 -5.78
N GLU A 156 7.85 1.99 -6.92
CA GLU A 156 6.65 2.78 -7.10
C GLU A 156 5.57 1.95 -7.80
N VAL A 157 4.35 2.06 -7.30
CA VAL A 157 3.18 1.45 -7.91
C VAL A 157 2.19 2.55 -8.27
N TYR A 158 1.87 2.63 -9.55
CA TYR A 158 0.82 3.49 -10.06
C TYR A 158 -0.46 2.70 -10.22
N GLN A 159 -1.44 3.06 -9.42
CA GLN A 159 -2.75 2.42 -9.35
C GLN A 159 -3.85 3.47 -9.32
N CYS A 160 -4.93 3.20 -10.01
CA CYS A 160 -6.14 4.01 -9.98
C CYS A 160 -7.39 3.13 -9.74
N THR A 161 -8.57 3.73 -9.81
CA THR A 161 -9.84 3.01 -9.67
C THR A 161 -10.09 1.99 -10.78
N GLU A 162 -9.49 2.20 -11.95
CA GLU A 162 -9.57 1.34 -13.12
C GLU A 162 -8.68 0.10 -13.01
N GLY A 163 -7.70 0.12 -12.11
CA GLY A 163 -6.84 -1.02 -11.84
C GLY A 163 -5.39 -0.69 -11.55
N PHE A 164 -4.57 -1.72 -11.57
CA PHE A 164 -3.12 -1.64 -11.49
C PHE A 164 -2.59 -1.25 -12.87
N LEU A 165 -1.93 -0.10 -12.98
CA LEU A 165 -1.50 0.46 -14.26
C LEU A 165 -0.01 0.27 -14.52
N ALA A 166 0.83 0.51 -13.51
CA ALA A 166 2.27 0.41 -13.67
C ALA A 166 2.98 0.07 -12.36
N SER A 167 4.15 -0.53 -12.48
CA SER A 167 5.11 -0.71 -11.38
C SER A 167 6.52 -0.38 -11.85
N SER A 168 7.35 0.08 -10.92
CA SER A 168 8.76 0.29 -11.22
C SER A 168 9.51 -1.03 -11.40
N CYS A 169 10.49 -1.02 -12.31
CA CYS A 169 11.48 -2.09 -12.44
C CYS A 169 12.65 -1.85 -11.46
N SER A 170 13.65 -2.74 -11.49
CA SER A 170 14.87 -2.63 -10.68
C SER A 170 15.64 -1.32 -10.89
N GLU A 171 15.43 -0.65 -12.02
CA GLU A 171 16.05 0.65 -12.33
C GLU A 171 15.21 1.84 -11.83
N GLY A 172 14.04 1.60 -11.22
CA GLY A 172 13.15 2.64 -10.71
C GLY A 172 12.28 3.31 -11.78
N VAL A 173 12.24 2.75 -13.00
CA VAL A 173 11.42 3.25 -14.12
C VAL A 173 10.05 2.56 -14.08
N LEU A 174 8.98 3.37 -14.17
CA LEU A 174 7.60 2.84 -14.27
C LEU A 174 7.38 2.18 -15.64
N HIS A 175 6.85 0.96 -15.61
CA HIS A 175 6.43 0.21 -16.79
C HIS A 175 4.92 -0.04 -16.73
N PHE A 176 4.26 0.30 -17.84
CA PHE A 176 2.83 0.14 -18.07
C PHE A 176 2.51 -1.20 -18.70
#